data_078997d59157464fd51b7f64b19fe326
#
_entry.id   078997d59157464fd51b7f64b19fe326
#
_cell.length_a   1.000
_cell.length_b   1.000
_cell.length_c   1.000
_cell.angle_alpha   90.00
_cell.angle_beta   90.00
_cell.angle_gamma   90.00
#
_symmetry.space_group_name_H-M   'P 1'
#
loop_
_entity.id
_entity.type
_entity.pdbx_description
1 polymer ?
#
loop_
_entity_poly.entity_id
_entity_poly.type
_entity_poly.pdbx_seq_one_letter_code
_entity_poly.pdbx_strand_id
1 'polypeptide(L)'
;RAYNENIHKGTLRHILIKTGYHSDEIIVCLNTKKMLRKEAADGLVRVIERLNSGSSASDNISSGSDNNTSNNSGRKLNIASLVVNINKEDTNVILGRECVTLYGRPYIEDYIGDIKFQISPLSFFQVNPKQTEVLYNKALEFANLTGNEAVWDLYCGIGTISLFLAKNAGMVYGVEIVPQAIEDAKNNAGLNGIDNA
;
A
#
# COMPACT_ATOMS: atom_id res chain seq x y z
N ARG A 1 -0.18 -18.42 15.31
CA ARG A 1 0.18 -17.96 16.66
C ARG A 1 0.81 -16.58 16.56
N ALA A 2 0.35 -15.62 17.37
CA ALA A 2 0.96 -14.30 17.49
C ALA A 2 2.43 -14.42 17.92
N TYR A 3 3.25 -13.52 17.41
CA TYR A 3 4.66 -13.40 17.78
C TYR A 3 4.79 -12.71 19.14
N ASN A 4 5.69 -13.19 19.94
CA ASN A 4 6.04 -12.58 21.22
C ASN A 4 7.45 -12.01 21.10
N GLU A 5 7.58 -10.70 21.13
CA GLU A 5 8.85 -9.96 20.94
C GLU A 5 9.87 -10.26 22.05
N ASN A 6 9.41 -10.56 23.31
CA ASN A 6 10.33 -10.81 24.42
C ASN A 6 11.06 -12.15 24.34
N ILE A 7 10.42 -13.15 23.72
CA ILE A 7 10.97 -14.52 23.61
C ILE A 7 11.21 -14.93 22.16
N HIS A 8 11.00 -14.02 21.22
CA HIS A 8 11.18 -14.21 19.78
C HIS A 8 10.47 -15.45 19.19
N LYS A 9 9.27 -15.79 19.73
CA LYS A 9 8.50 -16.97 19.33
C LYS A 9 7.11 -16.61 18.82
N GLY A 10 6.69 -17.26 17.75
CA GLY A 10 5.42 -17.06 17.07
C GLY A 10 5.61 -16.90 15.57
N THR A 11 4.55 -16.59 14.85
CA THR A 11 4.59 -16.46 13.38
C THR A 11 4.13 -15.09 12.93
N LEU A 12 2.94 -14.65 13.35
CA LEU A 12 2.36 -13.36 12.95
C LEU A 12 2.89 -12.27 13.87
N ARG A 13 3.63 -11.32 13.28
CA ARG A 13 4.19 -10.16 13.99
C ARG A 13 3.25 -8.96 13.92
N HIS A 14 2.93 -8.52 12.71
CA HIS A 14 2.11 -7.34 12.46
C HIS A 14 1.12 -7.58 11.32
N ILE A 15 0.09 -6.76 11.28
CA ILE A 15 -0.83 -6.63 10.14
C ILE A 15 -0.76 -5.18 9.70
N LEU A 16 -0.36 -4.95 8.46
CA LEU A 16 -0.39 -3.64 7.81
C LEU A 16 -1.56 -3.64 6.83
N ILE A 17 -2.39 -2.61 6.93
CA ILE A 17 -3.48 -2.38 5.98
C ILE A 17 -3.26 -1.00 5.37
N LYS A 18 -3.26 -0.94 4.03
CA LYS A 18 -3.31 0.32 3.29
C LYS A 18 -4.60 0.37 2.50
N THR A 19 -5.16 1.55 2.37
CA THR A 19 -6.37 1.81 1.60
C THR A 19 -6.09 2.91 0.59
N GLY A 20 -6.48 2.71 -0.66
CA GLY A 20 -6.53 3.76 -1.65
C GLY A 20 -7.70 4.70 -1.34
N TYR A 21 -7.44 5.99 -1.36
CA TYR A 21 -8.45 7.00 -1.05
C TYR A 21 -9.43 7.21 -2.20
N HIS A 22 -8.93 7.22 -3.44
CA HIS A 22 -9.72 7.42 -4.65
C HIS A 22 -10.20 6.10 -5.24
N SER A 23 -9.45 5.01 -5.05
CA SER A 23 -9.75 3.70 -5.63
C SER A 23 -10.62 2.81 -4.74
N ASP A 24 -10.70 3.11 -3.43
CA ASP A 24 -11.29 2.23 -2.41
C ASP A 24 -10.65 0.83 -2.34
N GLU A 25 -9.48 0.65 -2.97
CA GLU A 25 -8.74 -0.61 -2.92
C GLU A 25 -8.05 -0.80 -1.58
N ILE A 26 -8.02 -2.04 -1.12
CA ILE A 26 -7.40 -2.42 0.15
C ILE A 26 -6.28 -3.43 -0.11
N ILE A 27 -5.10 -3.19 0.45
CA ILE A 27 -4.05 -4.19 0.59
C ILE A 27 -3.90 -4.59 2.05
N VAL A 28 -3.93 -5.90 2.28
CA VAL A 28 -3.66 -6.51 3.58
C VAL A 28 -2.28 -7.18 3.52
N CYS A 29 -1.36 -6.72 4.34
CA CYS A 29 -0.02 -7.28 4.44
C CYS A 29 0.18 -7.91 5.82
N LEU A 30 0.39 -9.21 5.85
CA LEU A 30 0.70 -9.97 7.07
C LEU A 30 2.21 -10.05 7.26
N ASN A 31 2.75 -9.32 8.21
CA ASN A 31 4.15 -9.45 8.57
C ASN A 31 4.37 -10.67 9.46
N THR A 32 5.23 -11.58 9.00
CA THR A 32 5.43 -12.87 9.65
C THR A 32 6.93 -13.19 9.80
N LYS A 33 7.28 -13.98 10.82
CA LYS A 33 8.65 -14.49 11.00
C LYS A 33 9.06 -15.51 9.93
N LYS A 34 8.08 -16.20 9.32
CA LYS A 34 8.27 -17.22 8.30
C LYS A 34 7.04 -17.37 7.43
N MET A 35 7.19 -18.00 6.28
CA MET A 35 6.05 -18.30 5.40
C MET A 35 4.93 -19.05 6.13
N LEU A 36 3.70 -18.73 5.80
CA LEU A 36 2.52 -19.40 6.33
C LEU A 36 2.44 -20.84 5.79
N ARG A 37 1.83 -21.73 6.58
CA ARG A 37 1.45 -23.05 6.08
C ARG A 37 0.36 -22.90 5.01
N LYS A 38 0.35 -23.80 4.03
CA LYS A 38 -0.57 -23.75 2.91
C LYS A 38 -2.04 -23.64 3.36
N GLU A 39 -2.45 -24.48 4.32
CA GLU A 39 -3.82 -24.50 4.83
C GLU A 39 -4.25 -23.17 5.45
N ALA A 40 -3.30 -22.47 6.13
CA ALA A 40 -3.56 -21.15 6.71
C ALA A 40 -3.64 -20.08 5.61
N ALA A 41 -2.78 -20.15 4.60
CA ALA A 41 -2.81 -19.25 3.44
C ALA A 41 -4.14 -19.40 2.67
N ASP A 42 -4.52 -20.64 2.34
CA ASP A 42 -5.77 -20.94 1.64
C ASP A 42 -7.00 -20.52 2.45
N GLY A 43 -6.94 -20.67 3.79
CA GLY A 43 -7.98 -20.18 4.69
C GLY A 43 -8.16 -18.67 4.64
N LEU A 44 -7.06 -17.93 4.62
CA LEU A 44 -7.08 -16.46 4.51
C LEU A 44 -7.62 -16.00 3.16
N VAL A 45 -7.22 -16.64 2.07
CA VAL A 45 -7.74 -16.34 0.71
C VAL A 45 -9.26 -16.50 0.68
N ARG A 46 -9.80 -17.62 1.20
CA ARG A 46 -11.26 -17.82 1.29
C ARG A 46 -11.98 -16.73 2.11
N VAL A 47 -11.35 -16.24 3.18
CA VAL A 47 -11.91 -15.14 3.97
C VAL A 47 -11.95 -13.85 3.13
N ILE A 48 -10.87 -13.53 2.40
CA ILE A 48 -10.83 -12.36 1.51
C ILE A 48 -11.91 -12.44 0.42
N GLU A 49 -12.04 -13.59 -0.23
CA GLU A 49 -13.07 -13.81 -1.27
C GLU A 49 -14.48 -13.60 -0.73
N ARG A 50 -14.75 -14.10 0.48
CA ARG A 50 -16.04 -13.91 1.16
C ARG A 50 -16.29 -12.44 1.50
N LEU A 51 -15.29 -11.73 2.02
CA LEU A 51 -15.40 -10.28 2.31
C LEU A 51 -15.66 -9.47 1.04
N ASN A 52 -15.00 -9.82 -0.05
CA ASN A 52 -15.19 -9.16 -1.34
C ASN A 52 -16.55 -9.50 -1.98
N SER A 53 -17.14 -10.66 -1.69
CA SER A 53 -18.47 -11.03 -2.19
C SER A 53 -19.61 -10.35 -1.43
N GLY A 54 -19.34 -9.75 -0.26
CA GLY A 54 -20.36 -9.16 0.61
C GLY A 54 -21.24 -10.21 1.33
N SER A 55 -20.85 -11.47 1.32
CA SER A 55 -21.57 -12.54 2.01
C SER A 55 -21.39 -12.38 3.52
N SER A 56 -22.44 -12.02 4.23
CA SER A 56 -22.46 -11.95 5.70
C SER A 56 -22.19 -13.34 6.28
N ALA A 57 -21.25 -13.41 7.24
CA ALA A 57 -21.10 -14.60 8.07
C ALA A 57 -22.29 -14.70 9.02
N SER A 58 -23.38 -15.32 8.57
CA SER A 58 -24.39 -15.85 9.47
C SER A 58 -23.95 -17.24 9.90
N ASP A 59 -23.00 -17.31 10.82
CA ASP A 59 -22.68 -18.52 11.54
C ASP A 59 -22.52 -18.19 13.02
N ASN A 60 -23.57 -18.53 13.75
CA ASN A 60 -23.64 -18.93 15.16
C ASN A 60 -22.53 -18.42 16.11
N ILE A 61 -22.70 -17.20 16.62
CA ILE A 61 -22.35 -16.91 18.01
C ILE A 61 -23.63 -16.56 18.72
N SER A 62 -24.22 -17.59 19.35
CA SER A 62 -25.34 -17.44 20.26
C SER A 62 -24.89 -16.71 21.53
N SER A 63 -25.79 -15.83 21.97
CA SER A 63 -25.90 -15.22 23.30
C SER A 63 -25.05 -14.02 23.63
N GLY A 64 -25.73 -12.87 23.58
CA GLY A 64 -25.32 -11.61 24.16
C GLY A 64 -26.27 -10.51 23.67
N SER A 65 -27.40 -10.33 24.40
CA SER A 65 -28.36 -9.27 24.11
C SER A 65 -27.78 -7.89 24.44
N ASP A 66 -27.35 -7.15 23.41
CA ASP A 66 -27.26 -5.70 23.47
C ASP A 66 -27.86 -5.12 22.19
N ASN A 67 -29.03 -4.52 22.35
CA ASN A 67 -29.80 -3.82 21.33
C ASN A 67 -29.11 -2.49 20.99
N ASN A 68 -28.13 -2.49 20.13
CA ASN A 68 -27.67 -1.32 19.37
C ASN A 68 -26.84 -1.73 18.17
N THR A 69 -27.41 -2.55 17.29
CA THR A 69 -26.77 -2.90 16.01
C THR A 69 -27.40 -2.04 14.94
N SER A 70 -26.73 -0.92 14.64
CA SER A 70 -26.90 -0.22 13.36
C SER A 70 -26.74 -1.24 12.24
N ASN A 71 -27.71 -1.28 11.32
CA ASN A 71 -27.79 -2.15 10.14
C ASN A 71 -26.48 -2.19 9.38
N ASN A 72 -25.60 -3.13 9.71
CA ASN A 72 -24.43 -3.44 8.94
C ASN A 72 -24.85 -4.48 7.87
N SER A 73 -25.70 -4.05 6.92
CA SER A 73 -25.92 -4.74 5.67
C SER A 73 -24.55 -4.88 5.03
N GLY A 74 -24.05 -6.10 4.87
CA GLY A 74 -22.67 -6.47 4.53
C GLY A 74 -22.06 -5.58 3.45
N ARG A 75 -21.30 -4.56 3.87
CA ARG A 75 -20.57 -3.67 2.96
C ARG A 75 -19.51 -4.52 2.26
N LYS A 76 -19.65 -4.66 0.97
CA LYS A 76 -18.66 -5.31 0.13
C LYS A 76 -17.34 -4.54 0.27
N LEU A 77 -16.28 -5.23 0.64
CA LEU A 77 -14.93 -4.69 0.66
C LEU A 77 -14.27 -4.85 -0.72
N ASN A 78 -13.33 -3.99 -1.04
CA ASN A 78 -12.51 -4.09 -2.24
C ASN A 78 -11.07 -4.46 -1.86
N ILE A 79 -10.89 -5.67 -1.31
CA ILE A 79 -9.55 -6.17 -0.98
C ILE A 79 -8.88 -6.65 -2.27
N ALA A 80 -8.05 -5.80 -2.84
CA ALA A 80 -7.36 -6.04 -4.10
C ALA A 80 -6.10 -6.90 -3.92
N SER A 81 -5.55 -6.95 -2.70
CA SER A 81 -4.28 -7.62 -2.43
C SER A 81 -4.21 -8.21 -1.03
N LEU A 82 -3.71 -9.45 -0.94
CA LEU A 82 -3.25 -10.08 0.29
C LEU A 82 -1.81 -10.52 0.13
N VAL A 83 -0.91 -9.98 0.93
CA VAL A 83 0.54 -10.23 0.87
C VAL A 83 1.03 -10.75 2.21
N VAL A 84 1.98 -11.68 2.19
CA VAL A 84 2.80 -12.05 3.34
C VAL A 84 4.17 -11.39 3.19
N ASN A 85 4.52 -10.53 4.14
CA ASN A 85 5.86 -9.99 4.26
C ASN A 85 6.64 -10.79 5.29
N ILE A 86 7.78 -11.35 4.88
CA ILE A 86 8.59 -12.22 5.73
C ILE A 86 9.73 -11.42 6.34
N ASN A 87 9.69 -11.24 7.66
CA ASN A 87 10.75 -10.60 8.42
C ASN A 87 11.35 -11.60 9.42
N LYS A 88 12.53 -12.11 9.09
CA LYS A 88 13.29 -13.08 9.90
C LYS A 88 14.14 -12.40 10.98
N GLU A 89 14.34 -11.09 10.86
CA GLU A 89 15.22 -10.32 11.72
C GLU A 89 14.60 -10.09 13.12
N ASP A 90 15.44 -10.15 14.14
CA ASP A 90 15.06 -9.83 15.52
C ASP A 90 15.40 -8.36 15.82
N THR A 91 14.78 -7.46 15.05
CA THR A 91 15.00 -6.01 15.12
C THR A 91 13.66 -5.27 15.25
N ASN A 92 13.73 -3.97 15.52
CA ASN A 92 12.56 -3.08 15.57
C ASN A 92 11.97 -2.77 14.17
N VAL A 93 12.62 -3.21 13.10
CA VAL A 93 12.11 -3.03 11.73
C VAL A 93 10.92 -3.95 11.53
N ILE A 94 9.77 -3.36 11.20
CA ILE A 94 8.50 -4.10 11.05
C ILE A 94 8.54 -4.95 9.79
N LEU A 95 8.84 -4.33 8.63
CA LEU A 95 8.76 -5.00 7.33
C LEU A 95 10.12 -5.59 6.92
N GLY A 96 10.12 -6.85 6.53
CA GLY A 96 11.24 -7.52 5.87
C GLY A 96 11.28 -7.20 4.37
N ARG A 97 12.30 -7.68 3.69
CA ARG A 97 12.50 -7.43 2.25
C ARG A 97 11.72 -8.39 1.35
N GLU A 98 11.30 -9.54 1.86
CA GLU A 98 10.64 -10.60 1.10
C GLU A 98 9.12 -10.45 1.22
N CYS A 99 8.43 -10.31 0.08
CA CYS A 99 6.97 -10.26 -0.01
C CYS A 99 6.47 -11.39 -0.92
N VAL A 100 5.43 -12.10 -0.48
CA VAL A 100 4.77 -13.16 -1.24
C VAL A 100 3.29 -12.83 -1.35
N THR A 101 2.80 -12.65 -2.57
CA THR A 101 1.37 -12.39 -2.83
C THR A 101 0.59 -13.69 -2.73
N LEU A 102 -0.44 -13.71 -1.86
CA LEU A 102 -1.34 -14.84 -1.69
C LEU A 102 -2.63 -14.68 -2.51
N TYR A 103 -3.08 -13.42 -2.71
CA TYR A 103 -4.31 -13.11 -3.43
C TYR A 103 -4.18 -11.79 -4.16
N GLY A 104 -4.71 -11.72 -5.38
CA GLY A 104 -4.77 -10.51 -6.19
C GLY A 104 -3.40 -10.05 -6.70
N ARG A 105 -3.19 -8.73 -6.70
CA ARG A 105 -1.97 -8.07 -7.18
C ARG A 105 -0.99 -7.83 -6.02
N PRO A 106 0.33 -7.64 -6.26
CA PRO A 106 1.29 -7.28 -5.21
C PRO A 106 1.18 -5.81 -4.74
N TYR A 107 0.20 -5.06 -5.24
CA TYR A 107 -0.01 -3.64 -4.97
C TYR A 107 -1.51 -3.29 -5.01
N ILE A 108 -1.84 -2.10 -4.53
CA ILE A 108 -3.08 -1.38 -4.82
C ILE A 108 -2.79 -0.19 -5.71
N GLU A 109 -3.81 0.33 -6.37
CA GLU A 109 -3.72 1.56 -7.15
C GLU A 109 -4.39 2.72 -6.38
N ASP A 110 -3.82 3.91 -6.47
CA ASP A 110 -4.43 5.14 -6.00
C ASP A 110 -3.89 6.34 -6.78
N TYR A 111 -4.40 7.54 -6.50
CA TYR A 111 -4.11 8.73 -7.28
C TYR A 111 -3.61 9.88 -6.40
N ILE A 112 -2.76 10.73 -6.94
CA ILE A 112 -2.46 12.08 -6.46
C ILE A 112 -2.74 13.02 -7.65
N GLY A 113 -3.80 13.82 -7.54
CA GLY A 113 -4.34 14.52 -8.70
C GLY A 113 -4.78 13.54 -9.78
N ASP A 114 -4.27 13.69 -10.98
CA ASP A 114 -4.54 12.81 -12.14
C ASP A 114 -3.45 11.75 -12.36
N ILE A 115 -2.45 11.65 -11.49
CA ILE A 115 -1.36 10.68 -11.59
C ILE A 115 -1.73 9.43 -10.80
N LYS A 116 -1.71 8.29 -11.48
CA LYS A 116 -1.95 6.97 -10.91
C LYS A 116 -0.66 6.38 -10.33
N PHE A 117 -0.75 5.76 -9.18
CA PHE A 117 0.35 5.07 -8.51
C PHE A 117 0.00 3.64 -8.18
N GLN A 118 0.93 2.72 -8.40
CA GLN A 118 0.93 1.38 -7.83
C GLN A 118 1.69 1.40 -6.52
N ILE A 119 1.02 0.96 -5.45
CA ILE A 119 1.48 1.08 -4.07
C ILE A 119 1.61 -0.29 -3.45
N SER A 120 2.85 -0.76 -3.30
CA SER A 120 3.16 -2.04 -2.66
C SER A 120 3.13 -1.93 -1.12
N PRO A 121 3.18 -3.05 -0.37
CA PRO A 121 3.31 -2.99 1.08
C PRO A 121 4.53 -2.19 1.55
N LEU A 122 5.64 -2.26 0.80
CA LEU A 122 6.91 -1.61 1.15
C LEU A 122 7.00 -0.15 0.70
N SER A 123 6.16 0.27 -0.26
CA SER A 123 6.18 1.64 -0.78
C SER A 123 5.72 2.63 0.28
N PHE A 124 6.45 3.72 0.44
CA PHE A 124 5.92 4.89 1.15
C PHE A 124 4.91 5.62 0.25
N PHE A 125 3.74 5.91 0.79
CA PHE A 125 2.71 6.72 0.14
C PHE A 125 2.05 7.60 1.19
N GLN A 126 1.74 8.85 0.85
CA GLN A 126 1.21 9.83 1.78
C GLN A 126 -0.17 9.41 2.32
N VAL A 127 -0.34 9.43 3.64
CA VAL A 127 -1.56 8.95 4.32
C VAL A 127 -2.73 9.94 4.28
N ASN A 128 -2.49 11.17 3.87
CA ASN A 128 -3.53 12.20 3.73
C ASN A 128 -3.55 12.75 2.29
N PRO A 129 -4.23 12.08 1.36
CA PRO A 129 -4.21 12.43 -0.07
C PRO A 129 -4.62 13.88 -0.35
N LYS A 130 -5.67 14.38 0.32
CA LYS A 130 -6.13 15.76 0.14
C LYS A 130 -5.05 16.79 0.49
N GLN A 131 -4.35 16.60 1.61
CA GLN A 131 -3.27 17.50 2.01
C GLN A 131 -2.01 17.28 1.17
N THR A 132 -1.79 16.07 0.66
CA THR A 132 -0.70 15.79 -0.28
C THR A 132 -0.85 16.61 -1.55
N GLU A 133 -2.04 16.65 -2.13
CA GLU A 133 -2.31 17.45 -3.33
C GLU A 133 -2.10 18.95 -3.06
N VAL A 134 -2.56 19.45 -1.91
CA VAL A 134 -2.33 20.86 -1.50
C VAL A 134 -0.84 21.14 -1.36
N LEU A 135 -0.10 20.25 -0.69
CA LEU A 135 1.35 20.39 -0.50
C LEU A 135 2.10 20.35 -1.84
N TYR A 136 1.77 19.43 -2.73
CA TYR A 136 2.46 19.28 -4.02
C TYR A 136 2.15 20.46 -4.96
N ASN A 137 0.91 20.94 -4.96
CA ASN A 137 0.56 22.17 -5.69
C ASN A 137 1.32 23.40 -5.14
N LYS A 138 1.51 23.48 -3.82
CA LYS A 138 2.33 24.55 -3.22
C LYS A 138 3.79 24.42 -3.58
N ALA A 139 4.34 23.22 -3.60
CA ALA A 139 5.70 22.98 -4.07
C ALA A 139 5.88 23.40 -5.54
N LEU A 140 4.91 23.07 -6.39
CA LEU A 140 4.90 23.47 -7.80
C LEU A 140 4.81 24.98 -7.96
N GLU A 141 3.95 25.67 -7.20
CA GLU A 141 3.83 27.12 -7.19
C GLU A 141 5.17 27.79 -6.82
N PHE A 142 5.84 27.31 -5.75
CA PHE A 142 7.12 27.87 -5.32
C PHE A 142 8.26 27.55 -6.27
N ALA A 143 8.25 26.38 -6.90
CA ALA A 143 9.25 26.02 -7.91
C ALA A 143 9.14 26.86 -9.17
N ASN A 144 7.97 27.45 -9.45
CA ASN A 144 7.71 28.36 -10.59
C ASN A 144 8.25 27.83 -11.91
N LEU A 145 7.98 26.54 -12.19
CA LEU A 145 8.50 25.84 -13.36
C LEU A 145 7.87 26.37 -14.66
N THR A 146 8.68 26.50 -15.70
CA THR A 146 8.28 27.00 -17.04
C THR A 146 8.29 25.91 -18.11
N GLY A 147 8.67 24.68 -17.75
CA GLY A 147 8.79 23.55 -18.67
C GLY A 147 10.21 23.31 -19.22
N ASN A 148 11.18 24.10 -18.82
CA ASN A 148 12.57 23.99 -19.29
C ASN A 148 13.56 23.57 -18.19
N GLU A 149 13.14 23.56 -16.95
CA GLU A 149 14.00 23.32 -15.80
C GLU A 149 14.34 21.84 -15.63
N ALA A 150 15.54 21.59 -15.11
CA ALA A 150 15.94 20.32 -14.56
C ALA A 150 15.69 20.34 -13.03
N VAL A 151 14.84 19.44 -12.56
CA VAL A 151 14.47 19.33 -11.15
C VAL A 151 15.14 18.09 -10.55
N TRP A 152 15.64 18.22 -9.33
CA TRP A 152 16.20 17.10 -8.57
C TRP A 152 15.32 16.77 -7.36
N ASP A 153 14.85 15.52 -7.30
CA ASP A 153 14.16 14.95 -6.15
C ASP A 153 15.09 13.94 -5.48
N LEU A 154 15.71 14.35 -4.37
CA LEU A 154 16.81 13.59 -3.74
C LEU A 154 16.33 12.41 -2.86
N TYR A 155 15.04 12.25 -2.66
CA TYR A 155 14.42 11.15 -1.89
C TYR A 155 13.10 10.74 -2.55
N CYS A 156 13.17 10.38 -3.83
CA CYS A 156 11.98 10.28 -4.67
C CYS A 156 11.01 9.13 -4.30
N GLY A 157 11.49 8.12 -3.55
CA GLY A 157 10.68 6.95 -3.23
C GLY A 157 10.12 6.29 -4.49
N ILE A 158 8.81 6.10 -4.55
CA ILE A 158 8.10 5.57 -5.73
C ILE A 158 7.73 6.65 -6.75
N GLY A 159 8.35 7.82 -6.66
CA GLY A 159 8.22 8.92 -7.63
C GLY A 159 7.03 9.84 -7.40
N THR A 160 6.43 9.91 -6.21
CA THR A 160 5.18 10.65 -6.01
C THR A 160 5.28 12.13 -6.35
N ILE A 161 6.27 12.84 -5.83
CA ILE A 161 6.47 14.27 -6.14
C ILE A 161 7.21 14.46 -7.47
N SER A 162 8.16 13.56 -7.81
CA SER A 162 8.88 13.60 -9.07
C SER A 162 7.92 13.62 -10.26
N LEU A 163 6.97 12.66 -10.31
CA LEU A 163 6.01 12.55 -11.40
C LEU A 163 4.99 13.70 -11.40
N PHE A 164 4.66 14.23 -10.21
CA PHE A 164 3.79 15.39 -10.10
C PHE A 164 4.44 16.65 -10.69
N LEU A 165 5.74 16.86 -10.43
CA LEU A 165 6.50 18.01 -10.96
C LEU A 165 6.85 17.83 -12.45
N ALA A 166 7.02 16.60 -12.94
CA ALA A 166 7.41 16.30 -14.30
C ALA A 166 6.48 16.93 -15.35
N LYS A 167 5.21 17.10 -15.04
CA LYS A 167 4.23 17.75 -15.92
C LYS A 167 4.56 19.21 -16.26
N ASN A 168 5.33 19.88 -15.38
CA ASN A 168 5.66 21.28 -15.50
C ASN A 168 7.18 21.53 -15.60
N ALA A 169 8.00 20.48 -15.58
CA ALA A 169 9.44 20.53 -15.70
C ALA A 169 9.91 20.06 -17.09
N GLY A 170 11.10 20.49 -17.50
CA GLY A 170 11.76 19.93 -18.69
C GLY A 170 12.26 18.51 -18.43
N MET A 171 12.85 18.27 -17.25
CA MET A 171 13.34 16.97 -16.80
C MET A 171 13.32 16.88 -15.27
N VAL A 172 12.96 15.74 -14.73
CA VAL A 172 13.08 15.46 -13.27
C VAL A 172 14.03 14.30 -13.05
N TYR A 173 15.00 14.48 -12.16
CA TYR A 173 15.95 13.46 -11.75
C TYR A 173 15.61 12.97 -10.34
N GLY A 174 15.07 11.75 -10.23
CA GLY A 174 14.78 11.11 -8.96
C GLY A 174 16.00 10.35 -8.43
N VAL A 175 16.33 10.54 -7.15
CA VAL A 175 17.38 9.81 -6.44
C VAL A 175 16.78 9.09 -5.25
N GLU A 176 17.04 7.80 -5.15
CA GLU A 176 16.55 6.96 -4.06
C GLU A 176 17.56 5.83 -3.80
N ILE A 177 17.79 5.52 -2.51
CA ILE A 177 18.74 4.47 -2.11
C ILE A 177 18.16 3.06 -2.21
N VAL A 178 16.82 2.94 -2.18
CA VAL A 178 16.12 1.65 -2.24
C VAL A 178 15.87 1.24 -3.69
N PRO A 179 16.58 0.24 -4.24
CA PRO A 179 16.43 -0.13 -5.66
C PRO A 179 15.00 -0.47 -6.06
N GLN A 180 14.25 -1.15 -5.19
CA GLN A 180 12.86 -1.50 -5.48
C GLN A 180 11.96 -0.26 -5.63
N ALA A 181 12.20 0.79 -4.83
CA ALA A 181 11.43 2.03 -4.95
C ALA A 181 11.71 2.74 -6.29
N ILE A 182 12.94 2.67 -6.80
CA ILE A 182 13.29 3.17 -8.15
C ILE A 182 12.55 2.38 -9.24
N GLU A 183 12.49 1.06 -9.14
CA GLU A 183 11.73 0.26 -10.10
C GLU A 183 10.21 0.58 -10.03
N ASP A 184 9.67 0.75 -8.82
CA ASP A 184 8.29 1.18 -8.64
C ASP A 184 8.06 2.59 -9.23
N ALA A 185 9.02 3.53 -9.07
CA ALA A 185 8.95 4.87 -9.67
C ALA A 185 8.93 4.84 -11.20
N LYS A 186 9.81 4.04 -11.82
CA LYS A 186 9.82 3.84 -13.29
C LYS A 186 8.53 3.21 -13.80
N ASN A 187 8.00 2.23 -13.08
CA ASN A 187 6.71 1.62 -13.42
C ASN A 187 5.58 2.65 -13.34
N ASN A 188 5.58 3.48 -12.30
CA ASN A 188 4.60 4.57 -12.15
C ASN A 188 4.76 5.63 -13.23
N ALA A 189 5.97 5.99 -13.64
CA ALA A 189 6.21 6.88 -14.77
C ALA A 189 5.62 6.30 -16.06
N GLY A 190 5.94 5.04 -16.38
CA GLY A 190 5.41 4.35 -17.55
C GLY A 190 3.89 4.21 -17.54
N LEU A 191 3.29 3.93 -16.37
CA LEU A 191 1.82 3.83 -16.21
C LEU A 191 1.10 5.13 -16.57
N ASN A 192 1.74 6.28 -16.38
CA ASN A 192 1.20 7.61 -16.66
C ASN A 192 1.70 8.23 -17.98
N GLY A 193 2.53 7.53 -18.74
CA GLY A 193 3.13 8.05 -19.97
C GLY A 193 4.06 9.25 -19.72
N ILE A 194 4.71 9.30 -18.55
CA ILE A 194 5.68 10.32 -18.18
C ILE A 194 7.07 9.81 -18.55
N ASP A 195 7.74 10.48 -19.48
CA ASP A 195 9.03 10.11 -20.07
C ASP A 195 10.17 11.07 -19.71
N ASN A 196 9.86 12.14 -18.96
CA ASN A 196 10.80 13.17 -18.53
C ASN A 196 11.07 13.12 -17.01
N ALA A 197 10.93 11.93 -16.38
CA ALA A 197 11.24 11.71 -14.98
C ALA A 197 11.97 10.37 -14.77
#